data_1ba42e2d57b5ca7db4c538671143b12a
#
_entry.id   1ba42e2d57b5ca7db4c538671143b12a
#
_cell.length_a   1.000
_cell.length_b   1.000
_cell.length_c   1.000
_cell.angle_alpha   90.00
_cell.angle_beta   90.00
_cell.angle_gamma   90.00
#
_symmetry.space_group_name_H-M   'P 1'
#
loop_
_entity.id
_entity.type
_entity.pdbx_description
1 polymer ?
#
loop_
_entity_poly.entity_id
_entity_poly.type
_entity_poly.pdbx_seq_one_letter_code
_entity_poly.pdbx_strand_id
1 'polypeptide(L)'
;MKLVSNLRWFAAAVVAAACSVMVSAATWSTSAQYGSYTLGSYTIYNDVWGSGAGPQTLYIDTTSSSAPHFWAVSNQPSTSGVKSYPNASKTINQTITAISSLTGNFNVSGGTGSYDWAFDCWVPSEVMVWTKWAGSVGPWGSLYQSNVSIGGVTYNVYQPGGPWSFLRTSQTSSGSANLAAIFKWLVNGGHLSNGTIGQCQYGVEITSGNSTWTVNSCSVN
;
A
#
# COMPACT_ATOMS: atom_id res chain seq x y z
N MET A 1 60.02 21.35 -45.69
CA MET A 1 59.02 20.28 -45.66
C MET A 1 58.20 20.53 -44.42
N LYS A 2 56.96 21.11 -44.56
CA LYS A 2 56.07 21.41 -43.43
C LYS A 2 54.97 20.35 -43.35
N LEU A 3 54.93 19.57 -42.26
CA LEU A 3 53.84 18.67 -41.96
C LEU A 3 52.69 19.50 -41.37
N VAL A 4 51.51 19.40 -42.03
CA VAL A 4 50.26 19.96 -41.54
C VAL A 4 49.48 18.79 -40.89
N SER A 5 49.34 18.82 -39.58
CA SER A 5 48.51 17.84 -38.84
C SER A 5 47.04 18.27 -38.84
N ASN A 6 46.21 17.49 -39.50
CA ASN A 6 44.73 17.65 -39.48
C ASN A 6 44.16 17.06 -38.20
N LEU A 7 43.78 17.89 -37.24
CA LEU A 7 43.05 17.47 -36.03
C LEU A 7 41.53 17.43 -36.37
N ARG A 8 40.99 16.24 -36.47
CA ARG A 8 39.53 16.04 -36.66
C ARG A 8 38.85 15.99 -35.31
N TRP A 9 38.00 16.97 -35.02
CA TRP A 9 37.13 17.00 -33.85
C TRP A 9 35.91 16.09 -34.15
N PHE A 10 35.75 15.02 -33.37
CA PHE A 10 34.49 14.26 -33.32
C PHE A 10 33.59 14.89 -32.27
N ALA A 11 32.53 15.54 -32.70
CA ALA A 11 31.46 15.98 -31.80
C ALA A 11 30.59 14.76 -31.45
N ALA A 12 30.65 14.28 -30.21
CA ALA A 12 29.75 13.28 -29.70
C ALA A 12 28.43 13.97 -29.35
N ALA A 13 27.38 13.68 -30.11
CA ALA A 13 26.02 14.09 -29.78
C ALA A 13 25.49 13.22 -28.62
N VAL A 14 25.34 13.79 -27.46
CA VAL A 14 24.62 13.14 -26.32
C VAL A 14 23.13 13.27 -26.59
N VAL A 15 22.49 12.19 -27.02
CA VAL A 15 21.03 12.11 -27.10
C VAL A 15 20.51 11.85 -25.68
N ALA A 16 20.04 12.88 -25.01
CA ALA A 16 19.29 12.74 -23.76
C ALA A 16 17.90 12.17 -24.10
N ALA A 17 17.69 10.88 -23.83
CA ALA A 17 16.37 10.28 -23.87
C ALA A 17 15.53 10.84 -22.70
N ALA A 18 14.66 11.79 -22.97
CA ALA A 18 13.65 12.24 -22.04
C ALA A 18 12.65 11.09 -21.85
N CYS A 19 12.74 10.38 -20.71
CA CYS A 19 11.71 9.45 -20.28
C CYS A 19 10.48 10.27 -19.90
N SER A 20 9.53 10.43 -20.80
CA SER A 20 8.24 11.02 -20.51
C SER A 20 7.46 10.04 -19.63
N VAL A 21 7.37 10.33 -18.34
CA VAL A 21 6.41 9.67 -17.45
C VAL A 21 5.02 10.05 -17.94
N MET A 22 4.33 9.12 -18.59
CA MET A 22 2.91 9.28 -18.92
C MET A 22 2.15 9.27 -17.59
N VAL A 23 1.81 10.44 -17.10
CA VAL A 23 0.84 10.56 -16.02
C VAL A 23 -0.51 10.19 -16.63
N SER A 24 -1.03 9.03 -16.28
CA SER A 24 -2.39 8.65 -16.66
C SER A 24 -3.36 9.68 -16.10
N ALA A 25 -4.21 10.25 -16.95
CA ALA A 25 -5.23 11.17 -16.49
C ALA A 25 -6.27 10.38 -15.67
N ALA A 26 -6.65 10.92 -14.51
CA ALA A 26 -7.74 10.34 -13.73
C ALA A 26 -9.03 10.34 -14.56
N THR A 27 -9.70 9.21 -14.61
CA THR A 27 -11.00 9.12 -15.28
C THR A 27 -12.17 9.29 -14.32
N TRP A 28 -11.92 9.18 -13.01
CA TRP A 28 -12.89 9.46 -11.95
C TRP A 28 -12.18 10.03 -10.71
N SER A 29 -12.88 10.92 -9.97
CA SER A 29 -12.35 11.47 -8.72
C SER A 29 -13.44 11.83 -7.73
N THR A 30 -13.08 11.89 -6.45
CA THR A 30 -13.97 12.37 -5.37
C THR A 30 -13.18 13.01 -4.23
N SER A 31 -13.77 14.05 -3.65
CA SER A 31 -13.33 14.62 -2.36
C SER A 31 -14.32 14.33 -1.23
N ALA A 32 -15.38 13.57 -1.50
CA ALA A 32 -16.31 13.15 -0.46
C ALA A 32 -15.59 12.23 0.54
N GLN A 33 -15.83 12.44 1.83
CA GLN A 33 -15.17 11.75 2.95
C GLN A 33 -15.13 10.22 2.76
N TYR A 34 -16.27 9.61 2.43
CA TYR A 34 -16.42 8.17 2.16
C TYR A 34 -16.75 7.88 0.70
N GLY A 35 -16.35 8.79 -0.21
CA GLY A 35 -16.54 8.62 -1.65
C GLY A 35 -15.84 7.35 -2.13
N SER A 36 -16.48 6.60 -3.02
CA SER A 36 -15.95 5.35 -3.52
C SER A 36 -16.32 5.09 -4.98
N TYR A 37 -15.57 4.22 -5.64
CA TYR A 37 -15.83 3.76 -7.00
C TYR A 37 -15.58 2.26 -7.10
N THR A 38 -16.51 1.52 -7.71
CA THR A 38 -16.35 0.09 -7.95
C THR A 38 -15.69 -0.17 -9.30
N LEU A 39 -14.56 -0.88 -9.27
CA LEU A 39 -13.74 -1.20 -10.42
C LEU A 39 -13.49 -2.72 -10.47
N GLY A 40 -14.23 -3.44 -11.28
CA GLY A 40 -14.17 -4.91 -11.33
C GLY A 40 -14.59 -5.54 -10.01
N SER A 41 -13.69 -6.31 -9.40
CA SER A 41 -13.90 -6.94 -8.09
C SER A 41 -13.45 -6.08 -6.90
N TYR A 42 -13.03 -4.84 -7.15
CA TYR A 42 -12.56 -3.91 -6.13
C TYR A 42 -13.54 -2.75 -5.95
N THR A 43 -13.66 -2.29 -4.71
CA THR A 43 -14.20 -0.96 -4.41
C THR A 43 -13.07 -0.10 -3.85
N ILE A 44 -12.84 1.05 -4.47
CA ILE A 44 -11.76 1.97 -4.09
C ILE A 44 -12.39 3.11 -3.30
N TYR A 45 -11.90 3.36 -2.08
CA TYR A 45 -12.45 4.31 -1.13
C TYR A 45 -11.50 5.49 -0.89
N ASN A 46 -12.07 6.70 -0.74
CA ASN A 46 -11.34 7.87 -0.25
C ASN A 46 -11.05 7.79 1.26
N ASP A 47 -11.99 7.27 2.02
CA ASP A 47 -11.92 6.85 3.41
C ASP A 47 -11.19 7.84 4.35
N VAL A 48 -11.75 9.03 4.50
CA VAL A 48 -11.25 10.09 5.38
C VAL A 48 -12.08 10.09 6.67
N TRP A 49 -11.59 9.49 7.75
CA TRP A 49 -12.36 9.26 8.98
C TRP A 49 -11.75 9.87 10.24
N GLY A 50 -10.45 10.19 10.22
CA GLY A 50 -9.74 10.63 11.42
C GLY A 50 -10.18 12.00 11.92
N SER A 51 -10.19 12.16 13.24
CA SER A 51 -10.50 13.45 13.86
C SER A 51 -9.52 14.54 13.40
N GLY A 52 -10.06 15.69 12.99
CA GLY A 52 -9.28 16.81 12.47
C GLY A 52 -8.60 16.53 11.13
N ALA A 53 -9.09 15.56 10.34
CA ALA A 53 -8.58 15.32 9.00
C ALA A 53 -8.68 16.57 8.12
N GLY A 54 -7.64 16.79 7.32
CA GLY A 54 -7.56 17.82 6.31
C GLY A 54 -8.18 17.39 4.97
N PRO A 55 -8.10 18.25 3.94
CA PRO A 55 -8.65 17.94 2.63
C PRO A 55 -7.90 16.80 1.94
N GLN A 56 -8.68 15.94 1.28
CA GLN A 56 -8.19 14.84 0.46
C GLN A 56 -9.07 14.66 -0.77
N THR A 57 -8.44 14.40 -1.91
CA THR A 57 -9.12 13.99 -3.15
C THR A 57 -8.50 12.70 -3.65
N LEU A 58 -9.37 11.71 -3.83
CA LEU A 58 -9.03 10.43 -4.46
C LEU A 58 -9.23 10.55 -5.97
N TYR A 59 -8.28 10.01 -6.73
CA TYR A 59 -8.32 9.90 -8.19
C TYR A 59 -8.12 8.43 -8.57
N ILE A 60 -8.86 7.96 -9.58
CA ILE A 60 -8.84 6.57 -10.02
C ILE A 60 -8.66 6.52 -11.55
N ASP A 61 -7.74 5.68 -12.00
CA ASP A 61 -7.67 5.24 -13.39
C ASP A 61 -8.62 4.04 -13.58
N THR A 62 -9.73 4.26 -14.25
CA THR A 62 -10.77 3.23 -14.43
C THR A 62 -10.46 2.23 -15.55
N THR A 63 -9.29 2.28 -16.17
CA THR A 63 -8.91 1.40 -17.28
C THR A 63 -8.39 0.03 -16.83
N SER A 64 -7.94 -0.12 -15.58
CA SER A 64 -7.34 -1.36 -15.05
C SER A 64 -8.13 -1.95 -13.89
N SER A 65 -9.08 -2.84 -14.20
CA SER A 65 -9.96 -3.46 -13.19
C SER A 65 -9.35 -4.65 -12.44
N SER A 66 -8.31 -5.28 -12.96
CA SER A 66 -7.63 -6.43 -12.33
C SER A 66 -6.52 -6.03 -11.37
N ALA A 67 -5.96 -4.82 -11.55
CA ALA A 67 -4.90 -4.27 -10.72
C ALA A 67 -5.13 -2.75 -10.58
N PRO A 68 -5.97 -2.33 -9.63
CA PRO A 68 -6.34 -0.93 -9.44
C PRO A 68 -5.13 0.00 -9.41
N HIS A 69 -5.24 1.10 -10.18
CA HIS A 69 -4.34 2.24 -10.14
C HIS A 69 -5.12 3.45 -9.65
N PHE A 70 -4.67 4.04 -8.53
CA PHE A 70 -5.31 5.20 -7.93
C PHE A 70 -4.30 6.03 -7.12
N TRP A 71 -4.67 7.28 -6.85
CA TRP A 71 -3.84 8.12 -5.99
C TRP A 71 -4.69 9.08 -5.17
N ALA A 72 -4.19 9.41 -3.99
CA ALA A 72 -4.77 10.42 -3.12
C ALA A 72 -3.86 11.65 -3.09
N VAL A 73 -4.41 12.81 -3.40
CA VAL A 73 -3.80 14.11 -3.12
C VAL A 73 -4.38 14.59 -1.79
N SER A 74 -3.53 14.70 -0.78
CA SER A 74 -4.00 14.93 0.59
C SER A 74 -3.10 15.92 1.32
N ASN A 75 -3.69 16.74 2.18
CA ASN A 75 -3.00 17.66 3.08
C ASN A 75 -3.51 17.43 4.50
N GLN A 76 -2.85 16.52 5.21
CA GLN A 76 -3.22 16.13 6.56
C GLN A 76 -2.39 16.87 7.61
N PRO A 77 -3.03 17.45 8.64
CA PRO A 77 -2.31 18.19 9.68
C PRO A 77 -1.45 17.27 10.54
N SER A 78 -0.37 17.84 11.10
CA SER A 78 0.54 17.15 12.02
C SER A 78 -0.08 17.04 13.43
N THR A 79 -1.20 16.32 13.56
CA THR A 79 -1.87 15.99 14.80
C THR A 79 -1.90 14.48 15.01
N SER A 80 -2.21 14.02 16.22
CA SER A 80 -2.22 12.59 16.52
C SER A 80 -3.28 11.79 15.73
N GLY A 81 -3.02 10.51 15.55
CA GLY A 81 -3.92 9.51 14.95
C GLY A 81 -3.98 9.55 13.42
N VAL A 82 -4.38 8.42 12.86
CA VAL A 82 -4.61 8.26 11.42
C VAL A 82 -5.74 9.17 10.98
N LYS A 83 -5.61 9.79 9.82
CA LYS A 83 -6.58 10.72 9.24
C LYS A 83 -7.42 10.10 8.14
N SER A 84 -6.81 9.25 7.34
CA SER A 84 -7.47 8.58 6.23
C SER A 84 -6.76 7.30 5.84
N TYR A 85 -7.50 6.43 5.14
CA TYR A 85 -6.98 5.21 4.55
C TYR A 85 -7.54 5.03 3.12
N PRO A 86 -7.09 5.86 2.14
CA PRO A 86 -7.46 5.62 0.75
C PRO A 86 -6.95 4.25 0.31
N ASN A 87 -7.88 3.36 -0.09
CA ASN A 87 -7.60 1.94 -0.30
C ASN A 87 -8.44 1.32 -1.41
N ALA A 88 -7.97 0.19 -1.93
CA ALA A 88 -8.72 -0.71 -2.78
C ALA A 88 -9.10 -1.96 -1.97
N SER A 89 -10.39 -2.20 -1.79
CA SER A 89 -10.98 -3.29 -1.01
C SER A 89 -11.50 -4.39 -1.92
N LYS A 90 -11.21 -5.64 -1.57
CA LYS A 90 -11.77 -6.84 -2.23
C LYS A 90 -12.40 -7.76 -1.20
N THR A 91 -13.64 -8.17 -1.46
CA THR A 91 -14.34 -9.20 -0.67
C THR A 91 -13.79 -10.58 -1.01
N ILE A 92 -13.48 -11.38 0.01
CA ILE A 92 -12.89 -12.72 -0.11
C ILE A 92 -13.92 -13.80 0.19
N ASN A 93 -14.62 -13.72 1.33
CA ASN A 93 -15.67 -14.64 1.78
C ASN A 93 -15.24 -16.14 1.79
N GLN A 94 -14.02 -16.41 2.25
CA GLN A 94 -13.49 -17.77 2.39
C GLN A 94 -12.99 -18.01 3.81
N THR A 95 -13.12 -19.23 4.29
CA THR A 95 -12.61 -19.63 5.61
C THR A 95 -11.08 -19.74 5.57
N ILE A 96 -10.40 -19.24 6.61
CA ILE A 96 -8.93 -19.17 6.67
C ILE A 96 -8.27 -20.52 6.38
N THR A 97 -8.75 -21.61 7.01
CA THR A 97 -8.13 -22.92 6.83
C THR A 97 -8.46 -23.58 5.51
N ALA A 98 -9.58 -23.19 4.85
CA ALA A 98 -10.01 -23.74 3.57
C ALA A 98 -9.30 -23.07 2.37
N ILE A 99 -8.80 -21.85 2.53
CA ILE A 99 -8.15 -21.15 1.42
C ILE A 99 -6.79 -21.78 1.09
N SER A 100 -6.58 -22.17 -0.16
CA SER A 100 -5.30 -22.75 -0.61
C SER A 100 -4.22 -21.70 -0.77
N SER A 101 -4.57 -20.55 -1.35
CA SER A 101 -3.69 -19.40 -1.57
C SER A 101 -4.45 -18.10 -1.44
N LEU A 102 -3.80 -17.07 -0.92
CA LEU A 102 -4.24 -15.68 -0.96
C LEU A 102 -2.98 -14.83 -0.95
N THR A 103 -2.69 -14.19 -2.07
CA THR A 103 -1.49 -13.36 -2.23
C THR A 103 -1.91 -11.92 -2.50
N GLY A 104 -1.43 -11.01 -1.67
CA GLY A 104 -1.49 -9.58 -1.92
C GLY A 104 -0.28 -9.11 -2.72
N ASN A 105 -0.48 -8.44 -3.86
CA ASN A 105 0.59 -7.80 -4.62
C ASN A 105 0.42 -6.29 -4.56
N PHE A 106 1.54 -5.57 -4.59
CA PHE A 106 1.54 -4.11 -4.48
C PHE A 106 2.70 -3.46 -5.21
N ASN A 107 2.45 -2.25 -5.70
CA ASN A 107 3.44 -1.33 -6.22
C ASN A 107 2.96 0.09 -5.90
N VAL A 108 3.76 0.84 -5.13
CA VAL A 108 3.39 2.17 -4.62
C VAL A 108 4.49 3.18 -4.81
N SER A 109 4.11 4.45 -4.85
CA SER A 109 5.05 5.56 -4.95
C SER A 109 4.50 6.82 -4.27
N GLY A 110 5.38 7.80 -4.07
CA GLY A 110 5.02 9.08 -3.45
C GLY A 110 4.92 8.99 -1.93
N GLY A 111 4.30 10.01 -1.36
CA GLY A 111 4.10 10.16 0.08
C GLY A 111 5.25 10.89 0.79
N THR A 112 4.89 11.90 1.59
CA THR A 112 5.77 12.58 2.55
C THR A 112 5.03 12.77 3.87
N GLY A 113 5.75 12.85 4.98
CA GLY A 113 5.16 12.99 6.31
C GLY A 113 5.12 11.66 7.07
N SER A 114 4.03 11.42 7.79
CA SER A 114 3.84 10.22 8.62
C SER A 114 2.72 9.37 8.04
N TYR A 115 3.05 8.16 7.57
CA TYR A 115 2.14 7.25 6.90
C TYR A 115 2.69 5.82 6.88
N ASP A 116 1.80 4.85 6.64
CA ASP A 116 2.18 3.48 6.29
C ASP A 116 1.36 2.94 5.11
N TRP A 117 2.01 2.12 4.29
CA TRP A 117 1.40 1.33 3.24
C TRP A 117 1.15 -0.08 3.77
N ALA A 118 -0.11 -0.50 3.78
CA ALA A 118 -0.49 -1.77 4.37
C ALA A 118 -1.57 -2.50 3.57
N PHE A 119 -1.55 -3.84 3.69
CA PHE A 119 -2.79 -4.62 3.61
C PHE A 119 -3.48 -4.52 4.96
N ASP A 120 -4.76 -4.24 4.94
CA ASP A 120 -5.66 -4.30 6.08
C ASP A 120 -6.76 -5.32 5.77
N CYS A 121 -6.78 -6.41 6.52
CA CYS A 121 -7.63 -7.54 6.24
C CYS A 121 -8.54 -7.83 7.44
N TRP A 122 -9.84 -7.83 7.17
CA TRP A 122 -10.87 -8.15 8.15
C TRP A 122 -11.16 -9.65 8.11
N VAL A 123 -10.44 -10.33 8.97
CA VAL A 123 -10.66 -11.72 9.37
C VAL A 123 -11.45 -11.72 10.68
N PRO A 124 -11.63 -12.77 11.50
CA PRO A 124 -12.37 -12.63 12.78
C PRO A 124 -11.93 -11.41 13.63
N SER A 125 -10.73 -10.89 13.42
CA SER A 125 -10.28 -9.57 13.87
C SER A 125 -9.46 -8.90 12.76
N GLU A 126 -9.09 -7.63 12.94
CA GLU A 126 -8.25 -6.89 12.01
C GLU A 126 -6.81 -7.42 11.99
N VAL A 127 -6.27 -7.61 10.80
CA VAL A 127 -4.87 -8.00 10.57
C VAL A 127 -4.24 -7.09 9.53
N MET A 128 -3.20 -6.36 9.93
CA MET A 128 -2.45 -5.45 9.07
C MET A 128 -1.13 -6.07 8.63
N VAL A 129 -0.76 -5.87 7.37
CA VAL A 129 0.57 -6.25 6.84
C VAL A 129 1.22 -5.01 6.25
N TRP A 130 2.13 -4.41 6.99
CA TRP A 130 2.82 -3.19 6.60
C TRP A 130 3.97 -3.50 5.65
N THR A 131 3.95 -2.82 4.51
CA THR A 131 4.94 -3.01 3.44
C THR A 131 6.00 -1.93 3.42
N LYS A 132 5.61 -0.68 3.76
CA LYS A 132 6.46 0.50 3.85
C LYS A 132 5.81 1.54 4.76
N TRP A 133 6.63 2.32 5.49
CA TRP A 133 6.14 3.40 6.33
C TRP A 133 7.20 4.49 6.49
N ALA A 134 6.80 5.66 6.94
CA ALA A 134 7.67 6.80 7.21
C ALA A 134 7.11 7.68 8.34
N GLY A 135 7.97 8.56 8.87
CA GLY A 135 7.61 9.49 9.94
C GLY A 135 7.47 8.82 11.30
N SER A 136 6.55 9.32 12.10
CA SER A 136 6.32 8.87 13.49
C SER A 136 5.22 7.83 13.63
N VAL A 137 4.65 7.33 12.51
CA VAL A 137 3.64 6.27 12.55
C VAL A 137 4.25 4.99 13.13
N GLY A 138 3.48 4.30 13.93
CA GLY A 138 3.86 3.01 14.51
C GLY A 138 2.65 2.11 14.67
N PRO A 139 2.86 0.79 14.70
CA PRO A 139 1.77 -0.17 14.89
C PRO A 139 1.15 -0.01 16.27
N TRP A 140 -0.11 -0.40 16.38
CA TRP A 140 -0.76 -0.47 17.69
C TRP A 140 -0.12 -1.57 18.54
N GLY A 141 -0.08 -1.34 19.86
CA GLY A 141 0.42 -2.32 20.83
C GLY A 141 1.93 -2.35 20.98
N SER A 142 2.48 -3.51 21.28
CA SER A 142 3.90 -3.73 21.53
C SER A 142 4.43 -4.90 20.69
N LEU A 143 5.75 -4.98 20.54
CA LEU A 143 6.39 -6.08 19.84
C LEU A 143 6.05 -7.41 20.52
N TYR A 144 5.33 -8.27 19.81
CA TYR A 144 4.99 -9.62 20.24
C TYR A 144 6.13 -10.61 19.91
N GLN A 145 6.58 -10.59 18.67
CA GLN A 145 7.66 -11.46 18.20
C GLN A 145 8.45 -10.80 17.07
N SER A 146 9.78 -10.88 17.13
CA SER A 146 10.67 -10.36 16.09
C SER A 146 11.11 -11.44 15.11
N ASN A 147 11.40 -11.02 13.88
CA ASN A 147 12.01 -11.84 12.84
C ASN A 147 11.24 -13.14 12.51
N VAL A 148 9.92 -13.09 12.48
CA VAL A 148 9.07 -14.22 12.09
C VAL A 148 9.09 -14.39 10.58
N SER A 149 9.51 -15.55 10.08
CA SER A 149 9.48 -15.84 8.64
C SER A 149 8.17 -16.51 8.25
N ILE A 150 7.39 -15.85 7.39
CA ILE A 150 6.09 -16.33 6.91
C ILE A 150 5.98 -16.10 5.40
N GLY A 151 5.71 -17.17 4.64
CA GLY A 151 5.53 -17.07 3.18
C GLY A 151 6.72 -16.50 2.42
N GLY A 152 7.95 -16.70 2.93
CA GLY A 152 9.18 -16.21 2.33
C GLY A 152 9.54 -14.75 2.66
N VAL A 153 8.79 -14.11 3.56
CA VAL A 153 9.05 -12.74 4.03
C VAL A 153 9.22 -12.76 5.54
N THR A 154 10.14 -11.94 6.06
CA THR A 154 10.39 -11.79 7.50
C THR A 154 9.67 -10.56 8.05
N TYR A 155 9.00 -10.72 9.19
CA TYR A 155 8.19 -9.71 9.85
C TYR A 155 8.58 -9.54 11.32
N ASN A 156 8.42 -8.33 11.83
CA ASN A 156 8.20 -8.09 13.25
C ASN A 156 6.69 -8.04 13.49
N VAL A 157 6.20 -8.80 14.45
CA VAL A 157 4.78 -8.95 14.76
C VAL A 157 4.45 -8.16 16.01
N TYR A 158 3.40 -7.37 15.98
CA TYR A 158 2.94 -6.51 17.07
C TYR A 158 1.53 -6.89 17.50
N GLN A 159 1.28 -6.84 18.79
CA GLN A 159 0.06 -7.07 19.56
C GLN A 159 0.44 -6.79 21.04
N PRO A 160 -0.41 -6.63 22.08
CA PRO A 160 -1.86 -6.81 22.13
C PRO A 160 -2.65 -5.49 22.16
N GLY A 161 -3.98 -5.64 22.08
CA GLY A 161 -4.96 -4.57 22.35
C GLY A 161 -5.47 -3.84 21.11
N GLY A 162 -5.10 -4.30 19.92
CA GLY A 162 -5.52 -3.78 18.61
C GLY A 162 -5.36 -4.82 17.53
N PRO A 163 -5.19 -4.40 16.26
CA PRO A 163 -4.94 -5.30 15.16
C PRO A 163 -3.64 -6.09 15.35
N TRP A 164 -3.60 -7.30 14.79
CA TRP A 164 -2.33 -8.00 14.57
C TRP A 164 -1.57 -7.31 13.45
N SER A 165 -0.43 -6.70 13.76
CA SER A 165 0.35 -5.95 12.76
C SER A 165 1.66 -6.68 12.43
N PHE A 166 1.82 -7.02 11.15
CA PHE A 166 3.01 -7.67 10.59
C PHE A 166 3.84 -6.65 9.82
N LEU A 167 4.90 -6.12 10.41
CA LEU A 167 5.78 -5.15 9.79
C LEU A 167 6.95 -5.86 9.11
N ARG A 168 7.10 -5.71 7.79
CA ARG A 168 8.25 -6.27 7.07
C ARG A 168 9.55 -5.75 7.67
N THR A 169 10.51 -6.63 7.96
CA THR A 169 11.84 -6.22 8.43
C THR A 169 12.65 -5.48 7.35
N SER A 170 12.30 -5.70 6.07
CA SER A 170 12.81 -4.97 4.90
C SER A 170 11.65 -4.25 4.21
N GLN A 171 11.55 -2.93 4.39
CA GLN A 171 10.55 -2.11 3.72
C GLN A 171 10.74 -2.12 2.20
N THR A 172 9.64 -2.14 1.44
CA THR A 172 9.70 -2.08 -0.02
C THR A 172 8.48 -1.35 -0.58
N SER A 173 8.66 -0.71 -1.73
CA SER A 173 7.58 -0.05 -2.47
C SER A 173 6.87 -0.98 -3.47
N SER A 174 7.39 -2.19 -3.68
CA SER A 174 6.75 -3.19 -4.55
C SER A 174 7.07 -4.60 -4.09
N GLY A 175 6.15 -5.54 -4.36
CA GLY A 175 6.33 -6.94 -4.00
C GLY A 175 5.01 -7.64 -3.72
N SER A 176 5.10 -8.71 -2.92
CA SER A 176 3.93 -9.48 -2.51
C SER A 176 3.98 -9.86 -1.04
N ALA A 177 2.81 -10.18 -0.48
CA ALA A 177 2.63 -10.78 0.83
C ALA A 177 1.75 -12.03 0.71
N ASN A 178 2.17 -13.16 1.31
CA ASN A 178 1.36 -14.36 1.40
C ASN A 178 0.37 -14.22 2.57
N LEU A 179 -0.79 -13.62 2.29
CA LEU A 179 -1.82 -13.35 3.29
C LEU A 179 -2.40 -14.65 3.87
N ALA A 180 -2.59 -15.69 3.03
CA ALA A 180 -3.05 -16.99 3.51
C ALA A 180 -2.09 -17.60 4.55
N ALA A 181 -0.79 -17.50 4.33
CA ALA A 181 0.21 -18.02 5.27
C ALA A 181 0.19 -17.22 6.59
N ILE A 182 0.01 -15.90 6.54
CA ILE A 182 -0.10 -15.04 7.72
C ILE A 182 -1.34 -15.41 8.55
N PHE A 183 -2.51 -15.54 7.92
CA PHE A 183 -3.74 -15.89 8.63
C PHE A 183 -3.68 -17.30 9.24
N LYS A 184 -3.12 -18.26 8.48
CA LYS A 184 -2.90 -19.63 9.00
C LYS A 184 -1.90 -19.66 10.15
N TRP A 185 -0.86 -18.82 10.12
CA TRP A 185 0.09 -18.69 11.22
C TRP A 185 -0.63 -18.23 12.51
N LEU A 186 -1.52 -17.24 12.40
CA LEU A 186 -2.33 -16.76 13.53
C LEU A 186 -3.27 -17.85 14.07
N VAL A 187 -3.97 -18.57 13.20
CA VAL A 187 -4.88 -19.64 13.60
C VAL A 187 -4.14 -20.80 14.24
N ASN A 188 -3.05 -21.27 13.62
CA ASN A 188 -2.25 -22.38 14.11
C ASN A 188 -1.55 -22.05 15.45
N GLY A 189 -1.22 -20.78 15.68
CA GLY A 189 -0.68 -20.30 16.95
C GLY A 189 -1.72 -20.09 18.04
N GLY A 190 -3.00 -20.29 17.76
CA GLY A 190 -4.10 -20.01 18.71
C GLY A 190 -4.34 -18.52 18.96
N HIS A 191 -3.82 -17.64 18.07
CA HIS A 191 -3.93 -16.19 18.20
C HIS A 191 -5.21 -15.64 17.58
N LEU A 192 -5.82 -16.40 16.68
CA LEU A 192 -7.04 -16.06 15.98
C LEU A 192 -7.91 -17.30 15.83
N SER A 193 -9.23 -17.16 15.99
CA SER A 193 -10.17 -18.24 15.68
C SER A 193 -10.21 -18.49 14.17
N ASN A 194 -10.40 -19.76 13.76
CA ASN A 194 -10.66 -20.04 12.36
C ASN A 194 -12.03 -19.48 11.96
N GLY A 195 -12.04 -18.54 11.03
CA GLY A 195 -13.25 -17.84 10.60
C GLY A 195 -13.16 -17.40 9.15
N THR A 196 -14.14 -16.61 8.74
CA THR A 196 -14.23 -16.10 7.38
C THR A 196 -13.33 -14.87 7.20
N ILE A 197 -12.55 -14.87 6.12
CA ILE A 197 -11.88 -13.68 5.62
C ILE A 197 -12.96 -12.85 4.92
N GLY A 198 -13.36 -11.72 5.51
CA GLY A 198 -14.41 -10.85 4.96
C GLY A 198 -13.88 -10.08 3.76
N GLN A 199 -12.97 -9.16 4.00
CA GLN A 199 -12.33 -8.33 2.97
C GLN A 199 -10.85 -8.15 3.24
N CYS A 200 -10.08 -7.95 2.18
CA CYS A 200 -8.71 -7.49 2.23
C CYS A 200 -8.59 -6.19 1.44
N GLN A 201 -8.00 -5.19 2.05
CA GLN A 201 -7.78 -3.85 1.51
C GLN A 201 -6.29 -3.64 1.30
N TYR A 202 -5.91 -2.80 0.33
CA TYR A 202 -4.55 -2.28 0.23
C TYR A 202 -4.58 -0.79 -0.04
N GLY A 203 -3.84 -0.04 0.76
CA GLY A 203 -3.80 1.41 0.67
C GLY A 203 -2.73 2.03 1.55
N VAL A 204 -2.93 3.29 1.87
CA VAL A 204 -2.04 4.07 2.73
C VAL A 204 -2.81 4.67 3.91
N GLU A 205 -2.42 4.35 5.14
CA GLU A 205 -2.84 5.12 6.30
C GLU A 205 -2.03 6.41 6.36
N ILE A 206 -2.70 7.55 6.29
CA ILE A 206 -2.08 8.87 6.34
C ILE A 206 -2.34 9.48 7.72
N THR A 207 -1.28 9.63 8.51
CA THR A 207 -1.33 10.32 9.80
C THR A 207 -1.09 11.82 9.63
N SER A 208 -0.13 12.21 8.78
CA SER A 208 0.15 13.61 8.46
C SER A 208 0.93 13.74 7.16
N GLY A 209 0.85 14.91 6.53
CA GLY A 209 1.65 15.24 5.35
C GLY A 209 0.86 15.96 4.26
N ASN A 210 1.58 16.66 3.40
CA ASN A 210 1.02 17.31 2.21
C ASN A 210 1.72 16.71 0.99
N SER A 211 1.05 15.77 0.32
CA SER A 211 1.67 14.98 -0.74
C SER A 211 0.64 14.31 -1.65
N THR A 212 1.16 13.61 -2.65
CA THR A 212 0.44 12.60 -3.42
C THR A 212 0.94 11.22 -3.05
N TRP A 213 0.02 10.31 -2.71
CA TRP A 213 0.27 8.90 -2.45
C TRP A 213 -0.36 8.08 -3.56
N THR A 214 0.45 7.29 -4.25
CA THR A 214 0.02 6.56 -5.44
C THR A 214 0.14 5.05 -5.25
N VAL A 215 -0.97 4.34 -5.45
CA VAL A 215 -0.96 2.91 -5.72
C VAL A 215 -0.85 2.75 -7.24
N ASN A 216 0.36 2.41 -7.72
CA ASN A 216 0.61 2.16 -9.14
C ASN A 216 -0.11 0.87 -9.61
N SER A 217 -0.18 -0.12 -8.73
CA SER A 217 -1.03 -1.31 -8.89
C SER A 217 -1.13 -2.07 -7.57
N CYS A 218 -2.28 -2.69 -7.33
CA CYS A 218 -2.44 -3.67 -6.25
C CYS A 218 -3.38 -4.79 -6.68
N SER A 219 -3.23 -5.96 -6.06
CA SER A 219 -4.19 -7.06 -6.22
C SER A 219 -4.19 -7.99 -5.02
N VAL A 220 -5.32 -8.65 -4.81
CA VAL A 220 -5.48 -9.76 -3.86
C VAL A 220 -6.05 -10.95 -4.64
N ASN A 221 -5.26 -12.03 -4.76
CA ASN A 221 -5.55 -13.20 -5.62
C ASN A 221 -5.38 -14.50 -4.86
#